data_16f5b261e308f1f1477bfe76468d84cc
#
_entry.id   16f5b261e308f1f1477bfe76468d84cc
#
_cell.length_a   1.000
_cell.length_b   1.000
_cell.length_c   1.000
_cell.angle_alpha   90.00
_cell.angle_beta   90.00
_cell.angle_gamma   90.00
#
_symmetry.space_group_name_H-M   'P 1'
#
loop_
_entity.id
_entity.type
_entity.pdbx_description
1 polymer ?
#
loop_
_entity_poly.entity_id
_entity_poly.type
_entity_poly.pdbx_seq_one_letter_code
_entity_poly.pdbx_strand_id
1 'polypeptide(L)'
;FAAFYADCRHEVLPIASGYRLALIYNLIRVGEGPLPQAPDYGDQQTQLTRLLADWDRSGSLPDKLIYPLEHAYTEAEIGFAALKGQDAAAAQVLIPAAAAASCDLYLALLSVNETGWAEYSGGGHWRDPEFEIGEVSYSAWTLHDWRRADGSLSEMAALPFTEEELSPAEALADLEDAEVEFSEATGNEGASFERFYQRAAFVLWPSDRRGAVLAAGGLGVSLPALRDLIRRWEAAGATEGDAGWREAGQLASAIRAQWPQASWLVRQASSGGQSADLIDALLRLNDVEGAAEFTTERVAGGAYGPEDNPALAALCRRLAPEAAAGLLGQIITAHAFCRPGACANLLARCAAEGAIALPLLQGPAQLLLQGLPDDGPASPTAPQDYSQRPEPLTALQLAELITVLVGIDAALADQAVSFLLARPALYDMDSLLVP
;
A
#
# COMPACT_ATOMS: atom_id res chain seq x y z
N PHE A 1 -44.76 -22.03 23.80
CA PHE A 1 -43.35 -22.42 23.93
C PHE A 1 -42.62 -21.90 22.72
N ALA A 2 -41.44 -21.34 22.95
CA ALA A 2 -40.47 -21.02 21.91
C ALA A 2 -39.20 -21.79 22.25
N ALA A 3 -38.54 -22.40 21.23
CA ALA A 3 -37.23 -23.02 21.35
C ALA A 3 -36.40 -22.53 20.17
N PHE A 4 -35.21 -22.03 20.47
CA PHE A 4 -34.30 -21.50 19.46
C PHE A 4 -32.87 -21.73 19.98
N TYR A 5 -31.91 -21.70 19.02
CA TYR A 5 -30.49 -21.74 19.39
C TYR A 5 -30.08 -20.41 20.01
N ALA A 6 -29.08 -20.44 20.91
CA ALA A 6 -28.62 -19.24 21.64
C ALA A 6 -28.21 -18.07 20.73
N ASP A 7 -27.71 -18.37 19.55
CA ASP A 7 -27.24 -17.44 18.54
C ASP A 7 -28.36 -16.90 17.62
N CYS A 8 -29.60 -17.35 17.79
CA CYS A 8 -30.72 -16.77 17.04
C CYS A 8 -31.06 -15.39 17.57
N ARG A 9 -31.15 -14.40 16.69
CA ARG A 9 -31.71 -13.09 17.04
C ARG A 9 -33.13 -13.26 17.57
N HIS A 10 -33.38 -12.75 18.76
CA HIS A 10 -34.71 -12.79 19.37
C HIS A 10 -34.95 -11.52 20.18
N GLU A 11 -36.19 -11.08 20.19
CA GLU A 11 -36.61 -9.88 20.87
C GLU A 11 -37.79 -10.22 21.81
N VAL A 12 -37.78 -9.63 22.99
CA VAL A 12 -38.89 -9.69 23.93
C VAL A 12 -39.58 -8.32 23.92
N LEU A 13 -40.65 -8.23 23.18
CA LEU A 13 -41.42 -6.97 23.09
C LEU A 13 -42.02 -6.56 24.46
N PRO A 14 -42.07 -5.24 24.74
CA PRO A 14 -42.71 -4.72 25.94
C PRO A 14 -44.16 -5.19 26.08
N ILE A 15 -44.63 -5.42 27.33
CA ILE A 15 -46.03 -5.69 27.62
C ILE A 15 -46.76 -4.38 27.90
N ALA A 16 -47.95 -4.22 27.33
CA ALA A 16 -48.76 -3.01 27.49
C ALA A 16 -49.36 -2.87 28.88
N SER A 17 -49.61 -4.01 29.58
CA SER A 17 -50.13 -4.03 30.98
C SER A 17 -49.95 -5.41 31.60
N GLY A 18 -49.91 -5.49 32.93
CA GLY A 18 -49.76 -6.74 33.66
C GLY A 18 -48.33 -7.17 33.86
N TYR A 19 -48.13 -8.49 34.07
CA TYR A 19 -46.82 -9.08 34.34
C TYR A 19 -46.57 -10.25 33.41
N ARG A 20 -45.32 -10.44 32.99
CA ARG A 20 -44.84 -11.60 32.23
C ARG A 20 -43.91 -12.43 33.13
N LEU A 21 -44.21 -13.71 33.26
CA LEU A 21 -43.27 -14.69 33.83
C LEU A 21 -42.74 -15.57 32.69
N ALA A 22 -41.45 -15.58 32.50
CA ALA A 22 -40.77 -16.45 31.56
C ALA A 22 -39.92 -17.47 32.33
N LEU A 23 -40.06 -18.74 31.96
CA LEU A 23 -39.19 -19.82 32.45
C LEU A 23 -38.23 -20.17 31.34
N ILE A 24 -36.95 -20.01 31.61
CA ILE A 24 -35.87 -20.26 30.64
C ILE A 24 -35.19 -21.56 31.01
N TYR A 25 -35.08 -22.45 30.04
CA TYR A 25 -34.43 -23.76 30.20
C TYR A 25 -33.39 -23.97 29.10
N ASN A 26 -32.23 -24.47 29.47
CA ASN A 26 -31.28 -24.99 28.52
C ASN A 26 -31.71 -26.40 28.08
N LEU A 27 -31.86 -26.61 26.78
CA LEU A 27 -32.13 -27.93 26.23
C LEU A 27 -30.82 -28.70 26.10
N ILE A 28 -30.65 -29.73 26.91
CA ILE A 28 -29.47 -30.60 26.81
C ILE A 28 -29.90 -31.90 26.16
N ARG A 29 -29.15 -32.28 25.11
CA ARG A 29 -29.38 -33.56 24.44
C ARG A 29 -28.92 -34.71 25.33
N VAL A 30 -29.81 -35.67 25.55
CA VAL A 30 -29.54 -36.89 26.32
C VAL A 30 -29.76 -38.10 25.39
N GLY A 31 -28.73 -38.96 25.27
CA GLY A 31 -28.81 -40.21 24.49
C GLY A 31 -27.84 -40.32 23.34
N GLU A 32 -27.71 -41.54 22.80
CA GLU A 32 -26.71 -41.91 21.77
C GLU A 32 -27.26 -41.86 20.31
N GLY A 33 -28.39 -41.22 20.06
CA GLY A 33 -28.95 -41.09 18.72
C GLY A 33 -28.01 -40.34 17.76
N PRO A 34 -28.21 -40.42 16.41
CA PRO A 34 -27.40 -39.66 15.46
C PRO A 34 -27.47 -38.17 15.71
N LEU A 35 -26.36 -37.46 15.56
CA LEU A 35 -26.34 -35.99 15.60
C LEU A 35 -27.14 -35.44 14.42
N PRO A 36 -27.85 -34.31 14.60
CA PRO A 36 -28.38 -33.59 13.47
C PRO A 36 -27.26 -33.31 12.50
N GLN A 37 -27.47 -33.61 11.23
CA GLN A 37 -26.52 -33.24 10.16
C GLN A 37 -26.81 -31.84 9.69
N ALA A 38 -25.76 -31.11 9.30
CA ALA A 38 -25.93 -29.84 8.62
C ALA A 38 -26.73 -30.03 7.33
N PRO A 39 -27.51 -29.05 6.89
CA PRO A 39 -28.17 -29.06 5.60
C PRO A 39 -27.17 -29.35 4.47
N ASP A 40 -27.64 -30.00 3.41
CA ASP A 40 -26.88 -30.15 2.18
C ASP A 40 -26.99 -28.85 1.38
N TYR A 41 -25.85 -28.21 1.12
CA TYR A 41 -25.73 -26.96 0.36
C TYR A 41 -25.21 -27.19 -1.07
N GLY A 42 -25.24 -28.39 -1.63
CA GLY A 42 -24.66 -28.73 -2.92
C GLY A 42 -25.19 -27.88 -4.09
N ASP A 43 -26.49 -27.59 -4.11
CA ASP A 43 -27.11 -26.72 -5.12
C ASP A 43 -26.61 -25.28 -4.99
N GLN A 44 -26.56 -24.72 -3.79
CA GLN A 44 -26.06 -23.38 -3.50
C GLN A 44 -24.57 -23.25 -3.85
N GLN A 45 -23.76 -24.24 -3.50
CA GLN A 45 -22.34 -24.30 -3.88
C GLN A 45 -22.17 -24.30 -5.40
N THR A 46 -22.95 -25.11 -6.12
CA THR A 46 -22.90 -25.15 -7.58
C THR A 46 -23.31 -23.83 -8.22
N GLN A 47 -24.38 -23.21 -7.72
CA GLN A 47 -24.84 -21.92 -8.22
C GLN A 47 -23.79 -20.83 -7.96
N LEU A 48 -23.25 -20.74 -6.76
CA LEU A 48 -22.23 -19.75 -6.39
C LEU A 48 -20.93 -19.95 -7.19
N THR A 49 -20.49 -21.20 -7.38
CA THR A 49 -19.32 -21.50 -8.22
C THR A 49 -19.48 -20.92 -9.63
N ARG A 50 -20.67 -21.05 -10.23
CA ARG A 50 -20.94 -20.48 -11.57
C ARG A 50 -20.88 -18.95 -11.55
N LEU A 51 -21.48 -18.32 -10.55
CA LEU A 51 -21.46 -16.85 -10.40
C LEU A 51 -20.03 -16.33 -10.24
N LEU A 52 -19.22 -16.97 -9.40
CA LEU A 52 -17.82 -16.62 -9.19
C LEU A 52 -16.98 -16.84 -10.45
N ALA A 53 -17.20 -17.93 -11.20
CA ALA A 53 -16.51 -18.20 -12.47
C ALA A 53 -16.91 -17.19 -13.58
N ASP A 54 -18.07 -16.59 -13.49
CA ASP A 54 -18.55 -15.57 -14.42
C ASP A 54 -18.15 -14.13 -14.01
N TRP A 55 -17.53 -13.95 -12.84
CA TRP A 55 -17.13 -12.66 -12.31
C TRP A 55 -16.29 -11.84 -13.31
N ASP A 56 -15.32 -12.48 -13.92
CA ASP A 56 -14.40 -11.84 -14.86
C ASP A 56 -15.06 -11.43 -16.20
N ARG A 57 -16.15 -12.12 -16.58
CA ARG A 57 -16.83 -11.88 -17.87
C ARG A 57 -17.69 -10.63 -17.88
N SER A 58 -18.13 -10.14 -16.72
CA SER A 58 -19.07 -9.04 -16.65
C SER A 58 -18.41 -7.67 -16.83
N GLY A 59 -17.11 -7.53 -16.51
CA GLY A 59 -16.35 -6.27 -16.57
C GLY A 59 -16.89 -5.14 -15.66
N SER A 60 -17.98 -5.40 -14.92
CA SER A 60 -18.67 -4.42 -14.09
C SER A 60 -18.54 -4.67 -12.59
N LEU A 61 -17.94 -5.80 -12.20
CA LEU A 61 -17.74 -6.11 -10.79
C LEU A 61 -16.39 -5.57 -10.30
N PRO A 62 -16.29 -5.15 -9.04
CA PRO A 62 -15.05 -4.68 -8.43
C PRO A 62 -14.01 -5.81 -8.38
N ASP A 63 -12.74 -5.45 -8.14
CA ASP A 63 -11.64 -6.43 -8.06
C ASP A 63 -11.76 -7.37 -6.86
N LYS A 64 -12.42 -6.95 -5.78
CA LYS A 64 -12.75 -7.77 -4.61
C LYS A 64 -14.19 -7.54 -4.17
N LEU A 65 -14.78 -8.54 -3.51
CA LEU A 65 -16.08 -8.45 -2.85
C LEU A 65 -15.93 -8.70 -1.35
N ILE A 66 -16.71 -7.96 -0.58
CA ILE A 66 -16.71 -7.98 0.87
C ILE A 66 -18.13 -8.29 1.33
N TYR A 67 -18.29 -9.38 2.05
CA TYR A 67 -19.56 -9.81 2.62
C TYR A 67 -19.50 -9.70 4.16
N PRO A 68 -20.03 -8.62 4.75
CA PRO A 68 -20.06 -8.45 6.21
C PRO A 68 -20.89 -9.55 6.87
N LEU A 69 -20.38 -10.09 7.99
CA LEU A 69 -21.01 -11.16 8.72
C LEU A 69 -22.15 -10.65 9.61
N GLU A 70 -23.07 -11.53 9.96
CA GLU A 70 -24.22 -11.17 10.81
C GLU A 70 -23.83 -11.03 12.29
N HIS A 71 -22.95 -11.93 12.78
CA HIS A 71 -22.52 -11.92 14.19
C HIS A 71 -21.28 -11.04 14.40
N ALA A 72 -21.19 -10.46 15.60
CA ALA A 72 -19.99 -9.77 16.03
C ALA A 72 -18.89 -10.78 16.42
N TYR A 73 -17.67 -10.54 15.95
CA TYR A 73 -16.47 -11.31 16.28
C TYR A 73 -15.36 -10.35 16.66
N THR A 74 -14.67 -10.66 17.74
CA THR A 74 -13.48 -9.91 18.15
C THR A 74 -12.24 -10.43 17.41
N GLU A 75 -11.17 -9.64 17.41
CA GLU A 75 -9.87 -10.03 16.83
C GLU A 75 -9.36 -11.39 17.35
N ALA A 76 -9.58 -11.65 18.64
CA ALA A 76 -9.18 -12.91 19.28
C ALA A 76 -10.05 -14.11 18.88
N GLU A 77 -11.30 -13.87 18.49
CA GLU A 77 -12.28 -14.93 18.19
C GLU A 77 -12.47 -15.17 16.70
N ILE A 78 -12.03 -14.24 15.84
CA ILE A 78 -12.22 -14.35 14.40
C ILE A 78 -11.51 -15.57 13.82
N GLY A 79 -12.28 -16.46 13.20
CA GLY A 79 -11.77 -17.68 12.55
C GLY A 79 -12.90 -18.51 11.95
N PHE A 80 -12.65 -19.18 10.85
CA PHE A 80 -13.67 -20.00 10.15
C PHE A 80 -14.30 -21.06 11.05
N ALA A 81 -13.54 -21.63 11.99
CA ALA A 81 -14.03 -22.64 12.92
C ALA A 81 -14.92 -22.06 14.06
N ALA A 82 -14.84 -20.74 14.29
CA ALA A 82 -15.59 -20.03 15.32
C ALA A 82 -16.89 -19.39 14.81
N LEU A 83 -17.15 -19.48 13.51
CA LEU A 83 -18.33 -18.89 12.88
C LEU A 83 -19.62 -19.53 13.41
N LYS A 84 -20.66 -18.71 13.57
CA LYS A 84 -21.95 -19.08 14.17
C LYS A 84 -23.08 -18.92 13.16
N GLY A 85 -24.19 -19.61 13.41
CA GLY A 85 -25.46 -19.42 12.71
C GLY A 85 -25.35 -19.35 11.19
N GLN A 86 -25.83 -18.26 10.62
CA GLN A 86 -25.83 -18.02 9.17
C GLN A 86 -24.42 -17.81 8.62
N ASP A 87 -23.50 -17.24 9.40
CA ASP A 87 -22.11 -17.03 8.97
C ASP A 87 -21.40 -18.37 8.75
N ALA A 88 -21.65 -19.35 9.63
CA ALA A 88 -21.13 -20.72 9.47
C ALA A 88 -21.74 -21.42 8.25
N ALA A 89 -23.03 -21.21 7.98
CA ALA A 89 -23.70 -21.76 6.80
C ALA A 89 -23.16 -21.12 5.52
N ALA A 90 -22.96 -19.81 5.51
CA ALA A 90 -22.34 -19.10 4.38
C ALA A 90 -20.92 -19.59 4.11
N ALA A 91 -20.10 -19.84 5.13
CA ALA A 91 -18.76 -20.40 5.00
C ALA A 91 -18.77 -21.78 4.33
N GLN A 92 -19.75 -22.64 4.69
CA GLN A 92 -19.90 -23.97 4.08
C GLN A 92 -20.21 -23.92 2.58
N VAL A 93 -20.83 -22.84 2.11
CA VAL A 93 -21.08 -22.61 0.69
C VAL A 93 -19.90 -21.93 0.01
N LEU A 94 -19.35 -20.87 0.63
CA LEU A 94 -18.30 -20.03 0.06
C LEU A 94 -16.96 -20.77 -0.11
N ILE A 95 -16.52 -21.54 0.89
CA ILE A 95 -15.21 -22.21 0.85
C ILE A 95 -15.08 -23.13 -0.37
N PRO A 96 -15.96 -24.13 -0.59
CA PRO A 96 -15.84 -25.01 -1.75
C PRO A 96 -16.12 -24.29 -3.06
N ALA A 97 -17.03 -23.32 -3.09
CA ALA A 97 -17.34 -22.56 -4.30
C ALA A 97 -16.17 -21.68 -4.76
N ALA A 98 -15.52 -20.96 -3.83
CA ALA A 98 -14.34 -20.14 -4.12
C ALA A 98 -13.18 -21.01 -4.63
N ALA A 99 -12.92 -22.14 -3.98
CA ALA A 99 -11.88 -23.07 -4.41
C ALA A 99 -12.14 -23.62 -5.82
N ALA A 100 -13.40 -24.00 -6.15
CA ALA A 100 -13.78 -24.50 -7.44
C ALA A 100 -13.73 -23.44 -8.55
N ALA A 101 -13.96 -22.17 -8.21
CA ALA A 101 -13.91 -21.03 -9.13
C ALA A 101 -12.53 -20.35 -9.22
N SER A 102 -11.50 -20.90 -8.56
CA SER A 102 -10.16 -20.27 -8.48
C SER A 102 -10.20 -18.85 -7.91
N CYS A 103 -10.99 -18.64 -6.86
CA CYS A 103 -11.03 -17.40 -6.09
C CYS A 103 -10.29 -17.59 -4.77
N ASP A 104 -9.56 -16.54 -4.36
CA ASP A 104 -9.03 -16.42 -3.01
C ASP A 104 -10.17 -16.05 -2.07
N LEU A 105 -10.24 -16.71 -0.92
CA LEU A 105 -11.22 -16.43 0.14
C LEU A 105 -10.50 -16.21 1.46
N TYR A 106 -10.83 -15.10 2.09
CA TYR A 106 -10.34 -14.73 3.43
C TYR A 106 -11.51 -14.37 4.34
N LEU A 107 -11.26 -14.47 5.62
CA LEU A 107 -12.04 -13.86 6.68
C LEU A 107 -11.19 -12.74 7.26
N ALA A 108 -11.74 -11.53 7.38
CA ALA A 108 -11.03 -10.35 7.86
C ALA A 108 -11.92 -9.50 8.77
N LEU A 109 -11.30 -8.63 9.57
CA LEU A 109 -12.02 -7.54 10.22
C LEU A 109 -12.11 -6.36 9.26
N LEU A 110 -13.31 -5.84 9.11
CA LEU A 110 -13.65 -4.62 8.43
C LEU A 110 -13.77 -3.53 9.48
N SER A 111 -13.07 -2.42 9.30
CA SER A 111 -13.14 -1.24 10.18
C SER A 111 -13.46 0.00 9.38
N VAL A 112 -14.35 0.83 9.93
CA VAL A 112 -14.65 2.19 9.44
C VAL A 112 -14.31 3.16 10.55
N ASN A 113 -13.39 4.08 10.27
CA ASN A 113 -13.00 5.17 11.15
C ASN A 113 -13.39 6.48 10.51
N GLU A 114 -14.20 7.28 11.18
CA GLU A 114 -14.61 8.58 10.70
C GLU A 114 -14.39 9.64 11.76
N THR A 115 -13.90 10.79 11.33
CA THR A 115 -13.78 11.98 12.18
C THR A 115 -14.39 13.18 11.47
N GLY A 116 -14.91 14.12 12.24
CA GLY A 116 -15.52 15.30 11.66
C GLY A 116 -16.00 16.29 12.72
N TRP A 117 -16.77 17.25 12.24
CA TRP A 117 -17.36 18.26 13.11
C TRP A 117 -18.63 17.72 13.76
N ALA A 118 -18.78 17.99 15.07
CA ALA A 118 -20.01 17.69 15.78
C ALA A 118 -20.93 18.92 15.79
N GLU A 119 -22.21 18.71 15.58
CA GLU A 119 -23.24 19.74 15.66
C GLU A 119 -23.90 19.69 17.01
N TYR A 120 -24.15 20.88 17.58
CA TYR A 120 -24.89 21.01 18.84
C TYR A 120 -26.37 20.83 18.60
N SER A 121 -26.97 19.76 19.11
CA SER A 121 -28.38 19.45 18.92
C SER A 121 -29.31 20.01 20.01
N GLY A 122 -28.74 20.58 21.08
CA GLY A 122 -29.48 21.22 22.13
C GLY A 122 -29.55 20.38 23.41
N GLY A 123 -29.20 20.95 24.51
CA GLY A 123 -29.42 20.47 25.86
C GLY A 123 -29.79 21.67 26.71
N GLY A 124 -30.81 21.56 27.52
CA GLY A 124 -31.36 22.70 28.28
C GLY A 124 -30.46 23.28 29.35
N HIS A 125 -29.25 22.80 29.52
CA HIS A 125 -28.26 23.30 30.45
C HIS A 125 -26.82 23.21 29.90
N TRP A 126 -26.04 24.24 30.11
CA TRP A 126 -24.61 24.37 29.89
C TRP A 126 -23.73 23.18 30.31
N ARG A 127 -24.23 22.24 31.11
CA ARG A 127 -23.43 21.20 31.75
C ARG A 127 -23.50 19.85 31.05
N ASP A 128 -24.45 19.65 30.14
CA ASP A 128 -24.56 18.41 29.37
C ASP A 128 -24.98 18.77 27.92
N PRO A 129 -24.03 19.22 27.09
CA PRO A 129 -24.30 19.49 25.68
C PRO A 129 -24.60 18.18 24.97
N GLU A 130 -25.70 18.16 24.22
CA GLU A 130 -26.01 17.06 23.31
C GLU A 130 -25.44 17.37 21.93
N PHE A 131 -24.71 16.43 21.36
CA PHE A 131 -24.09 16.55 20.05
C PHE A 131 -24.66 15.53 19.09
N GLU A 132 -24.70 15.90 17.83
CA GLU A 132 -24.99 15.03 16.70
C GLU A 132 -23.81 15.02 15.72
N ILE A 133 -23.71 13.96 14.92
CA ILE A 133 -22.69 13.84 13.88
C ILE A 133 -22.98 14.87 12.79
N GLY A 134 -22.05 15.79 12.58
CA GLY A 134 -22.08 16.78 11.51
C GLY A 134 -21.30 16.33 10.28
N GLU A 135 -20.54 17.26 9.68
CA GLU A 135 -19.77 16.97 8.46
C GLU A 135 -18.58 16.07 8.77
N VAL A 136 -18.46 14.95 8.03
CA VAL A 136 -17.31 14.04 8.06
C VAL A 136 -16.13 14.69 7.33
N SER A 137 -15.03 14.92 8.04
CA SER A 137 -13.80 15.52 7.49
C SER A 137 -12.82 14.45 6.99
N TYR A 138 -12.84 13.29 7.61
CA TYR A 138 -11.99 12.16 7.29
C TYR A 138 -12.75 10.85 7.46
N SER A 139 -12.57 9.93 6.51
CA SER A 139 -13.10 8.59 6.56
C SER A 139 -12.05 7.60 6.06
N ALA A 140 -11.81 6.54 6.81
CA ALA A 140 -10.91 5.46 6.46
C ALA A 140 -11.63 4.12 6.61
N TRP A 141 -11.68 3.38 5.52
CA TRP A 141 -12.32 2.07 5.41
C TRP A 141 -11.25 1.03 5.14
N THR A 142 -11.03 0.10 6.06
CA THR A 142 -9.91 -0.83 6.04
C THR A 142 -10.30 -2.25 6.40
N LEU A 143 -9.63 -3.21 5.77
CA LEU A 143 -9.69 -4.65 6.06
C LEU A 143 -8.37 -5.05 6.71
N HIS A 144 -8.41 -5.77 7.81
CA HIS A 144 -7.23 -6.22 8.55
C HIS A 144 -7.49 -7.56 9.25
N ASP A 145 -6.50 -8.12 9.96
CA ASP A 145 -6.61 -9.38 10.72
C ASP A 145 -7.09 -10.58 9.89
N TRP A 146 -6.39 -10.82 8.83
CA TRP A 146 -6.73 -11.81 7.82
C TRP A 146 -6.55 -13.25 8.27
N ARG A 147 -7.55 -14.09 7.99
CA ARG A 147 -7.53 -15.54 8.21
C ARG A 147 -7.80 -16.26 6.90
N ARG A 148 -7.02 -17.29 6.60
CA ARG A 148 -7.29 -18.15 5.43
C ARG A 148 -8.37 -19.18 5.75
N ALA A 149 -8.96 -19.77 4.71
CA ALA A 149 -10.00 -20.79 4.86
C ALA A 149 -9.55 -22.03 5.64
N ASP A 150 -8.25 -22.33 5.68
CA ASP A 150 -7.66 -23.41 6.48
C ASP A 150 -7.47 -23.03 7.97
N GLY A 151 -7.84 -21.81 8.36
CA GLY A 151 -7.72 -21.27 9.70
C GLY A 151 -6.35 -20.63 10.00
N SER A 152 -5.40 -20.68 9.10
CA SER A 152 -4.08 -20.05 9.29
C SER A 152 -4.17 -18.54 9.21
N LEU A 153 -3.28 -17.86 9.97
CA LEU A 153 -3.10 -16.42 9.86
C LEU A 153 -2.50 -16.05 8.50
N SER A 154 -2.92 -14.92 7.96
CA SER A 154 -2.26 -14.32 6.82
C SER A 154 -1.52 -13.06 7.27
N GLU A 155 -0.26 -12.94 6.86
CA GLU A 155 0.57 -11.75 7.12
C GLU A 155 0.24 -10.57 6.18
N MET A 156 -0.92 -10.64 5.49
CA MET A 156 -1.36 -9.57 4.60
C MET A 156 -1.60 -8.29 5.40
N ALA A 157 -1.06 -7.18 4.91
CA ALA A 157 -1.25 -5.87 5.52
C ALA A 157 -2.70 -5.39 5.38
N ALA A 158 -3.06 -4.33 6.09
CA ALA A 158 -4.38 -3.72 5.96
C ALA A 158 -4.62 -3.23 4.52
N LEU A 159 -5.79 -3.54 3.97
CA LEU A 159 -6.21 -3.12 2.64
C LEU A 159 -7.36 -2.11 2.74
N PRO A 160 -7.35 -1.04 1.95
CA PRO A 160 -8.51 -0.16 1.84
C PRO A 160 -9.66 -0.87 1.11
N PHE A 161 -10.87 -0.40 1.35
CA PHE A 161 -12.04 -0.82 0.59
C PHE A 161 -13.03 0.34 0.39
N THR A 162 -13.99 0.15 -0.52
CA THR A 162 -15.03 1.11 -0.84
C THR A 162 -16.41 0.49 -0.71
N GLU A 163 -17.46 1.31 -0.66
CA GLU A 163 -18.85 0.83 -0.62
C GLU A 163 -19.22 -0.05 -1.81
N GLU A 164 -18.66 0.24 -2.99
CA GLU A 164 -18.91 -0.52 -4.22
C GLU A 164 -18.45 -1.98 -4.16
N GLU A 165 -17.55 -2.28 -3.22
CA GLU A 165 -17.01 -3.62 -2.98
C GLU A 165 -17.84 -4.42 -1.97
N LEU A 166 -18.84 -3.79 -1.34
CA LEU A 166 -19.73 -4.46 -0.39
C LEU A 166 -20.79 -5.31 -1.09
N SER A 167 -21.14 -6.43 -0.50
CA SER A 167 -22.23 -7.29 -0.94
C SER A 167 -22.99 -7.78 0.30
N PRO A 168 -24.24 -7.33 0.52
CA PRO A 168 -24.97 -6.33 -0.27
C PRO A 168 -24.37 -4.92 -0.17
N ALA A 169 -24.66 -4.06 -1.15
CA ALA A 169 -24.12 -2.71 -1.22
C ALA A 169 -24.48 -1.85 0.01
N GLU A 170 -25.67 -2.04 0.56
CA GLU A 170 -26.16 -1.28 1.71
C GLU A 170 -25.77 -1.88 3.07
N ALA A 171 -24.86 -2.84 3.10
CA ALA A 171 -24.53 -3.59 4.32
C ALA A 171 -23.99 -2.72 5.47
N LEU A 172 -23.48 -1.53 5.17
CA LEU A 172 -22.94 -0.58 6.14
C LEU A 172 -23.64 0.80 6.07
N ALA A 173 -24.80 0.90 5.42
CA ALA A 173 -25.46 2.20 5.21
C ALA A 173 -25.77 2.96 6.51
N ASP A 174 -26.12 2.25 7.56
CA ASP A 174 -26.55 2.87 8.82
C ASP A 174 -25.46 2.84 9.89
N LEU A 175 -24.34 2.11 9.69
CA LEU A 175 -23.30 1.86 10.69
C LEU A 175 -23.90 1.61 12.09
N GLU A 176 -24.99 0.80 12.13
CA GLU A 176 -25.62 0.37 13.38
C GLU A 176 -24.54 -0.25 14.29
N ASP A 177 -24.59 0.02 15.58
CA ASP A 177 -23.62 -0.40 16.58
C ASP A 177 -22.22 0.30 16.48
N ALA A 178 -22.07 1.41 15.73
CA ALA A 178 -20.85 2.19 15.75
C ALA A 178 -20.65 2.87 17.12
N GLU A 179 -19.43 2.81 17.64
CA GLU A 179 -19.04 3.60 18.80
C GLU A 179 -18.78 5.04 18.35
N VAL A 180 -19.39 6.02 19.03
CA VAL A 180 -19.24 7.45 18.73
C VAL A 180 -18.78 8.17 19.99
N GLU A 181 -17.66 8.86 19.87
CA GLU A 181 -17.13 9.75 20.89
C GLU A 181 -17.23 11.20 20.43
N PHE A 182 -17.76 12.09 21.29
CA PHE A 182 -17.85 13.51 21.03
C PHE A 182 -16.86 14.27 21.90
N SER A 183 -16.16 15.22 21.31
CA SER A 183 -15.27 16.16 22.00
C SER A 183 -15.84 17.57 21.94
N GLU A 184 -15.93 18.22 23.12
CA GLU A 184 -16.39 19.59 23.23
C GLU A 184 -15.42 20.58 22.57
N ALA A 185 -15.97 21.71 22.12
CA ALA A 185 -15.17 22.81 21.59
C ALA A 185 -14.14 23.34 22.61
N THR A 186 -12.87 23.42 22.23
CA THR A 186 -11.79 23.96 23.04
C THR A 186 -11.07 25.12 22.34
N GLY A 187 -11.10 26.31 22.93
CA GLY A 187 -10.44 27.48 22.37
C GLY A 187 -11.01 27.91 21.03
N ASN A 188 -10.20 27.81 19.96
CA ASN A 188 -10.60 28.15 18.59
C ASN A 188 -11.05 26.92 17.78
N GLU A 189 -11.02 25.73 18.37
CA GLU A 189 -11.45 24.48 17.74
C GLU A 189 -12.92 24.22 18.06
N GLY A 190 -13.73 23.92 17.06
CA GLY A 190 -15.13 23.53 17.22
C GLY A 190 -15.27 22.15 17.86
N ALA A 191 -16.51 21.76 18.19
CA ALA A 191 -16.78 20.42 18.65
C ALA A 191 -16.52 19.40 17.52
N SER A 192 -16.01 18.24 17.89
CA SER A 192 -15.67 17.16 16.95
C SER A 192 -16.27 15.82 17.39
N PHE A 193 -16.32 14.87 16.46
CA PHE A 193 -16.65 13.49 16.76
C PHE A 193 -15.61 12.54 16.17
N GLU A 194 -15.49 11.38 16.80
CA GLU A 194 -14.82 10.20 16.26
C GLU A 194 -15.82 9.05 16.27
N ARG A 195 -15.97 8.36 15.13
CA ARG A 195 -16.87 7.22 14.97
C ARG A 195 -16.05 6.01 14.55
N PHE A 196 -16.18 4.92 15.31
CA PHE A 196 -15.53 3.67 15.03
C PHE A 196 -16.56 2.55 14.88
N TYR A 197 -16.44 1.82 13.78
CA TYR A 197 -17.24 0.63 13.50
C TYR A 197 -16.34 -0.52 13.11
N GLN A 198 -16.59 -1.72 13.63
CA GLN A 198 -15.85 -2.91 13.30
C GLN A 198 -16.77 -4.11 13.14
N ARG A 199 -16.53 -4.91 12.09
CA ARG A 199 -17.26 -6.15 11.83
C ARG A 199 -16.38 -7.18 11.12
N ALA A 200 -16.63 -8.47 11.34
CA ALA A 200 -15.98 -9.49 10.53
C ALA A 200 -16.66 -9.58 9.16
N ALA A 201 -15.88 -9.94 8.13
CA ALA A 201 -16.37 -10.08 6.76
C ALA A 201 -15.66 -11.21 6.03
N PHE A 202 -16.37 -11.91 5.14
CA PHE A 202 -15.73 -12.67 4.09
C PHE A 202 -15.25 -11.72 3.02
N VAL A 203 -14.01 -11.92 2.57
CA VAL A 203 -13.41 -11.14 1.49
C VAL A 203 -12.91 -12.11 0.44
N LEU A 204 -13.30 -11.88 -0.82
CA LEU A 204 -12.96 -12.77 -1.91
C LEU A 204 -12.65 -12.01 -3.20
N TRP A 205 -11.78 -12.59 -4.03
CA TRP A 205 -11.42 -12.09 -5.36
C TRP A 205 -10.94 -13.24 -6.25
N PRO A 206 -11.05 -13.13 -7.58
CA PRO A 206 -10.41 -14.05 -8.51
C PRO A 206 -8.88 -14.07 -8.27
N SER A 207 -8.27 -15.24 -8.24
CA SER A 207 -6.84 -15.37 -7.89
C SER A 207 -5.92 -14.63 -8.86
N ASP A 208 -6.32 -14.44 -10.11
CA ASP A 208 -5.61 -13.65 -11.11
C ASP A 208 -5.68 -12.13 -10.86
N ARG A 209 -6.66 -11.64 -10.09
CA ARG A 209 -6.78 -10.23 -9.66
C ARG A 209 -6.02 -9.91 -8.38
N ARG A 210 -5.41 -10.89 -7.71
CA ARG A 210 -4.65 -10.68 -6.46
C ARG A 210 -3.64 -9.54 -6.58
N GLY A 211 -2.93 -9.45 -7.70
CA GLY A 211 -1.97 -8.38 -7.95
C GLY A 211 -2.61 -6.99 -7.92
N ALA A 212 -3.77 -6.82 -8.58
CA ALA A 212 -4.50 -5.56 -8.59
C ALA A 212 -5.05 -5.19 -7.20
N VAL A 213 -5.62 -6.18 -6.48
CA VAL A 213 -6.13 -5.99 -5.10
C VAL A 213 -5.02 -5.54 -4.15
N LEU A 214 -3.84 -6.17 -4.20
CA LEU A 214 -2.70 -5.78 -3.36
C LEU A 214 -2.13 -4.42 -3.75
N ALA A 215 -2.07 -4.11 -5.05
CA ALA A 215 -1.58 -2.83 -5.53
C ALA A 215 -2.50 -1.66 -5.11
N ALA A 216 -3.82 -1.87 -5.08
CA ALA A 216 -4.79 -0.89 -4.57
C ALA A 216 -4.55 -0.52 -3.10
N GLY A 217 -3.89 -1.38 -2.32
CA GLY A 217 -3.43 -1.08 -0.96
C GLY A 217 -2.28 -0.05 -0.88
N GLY A 218 -1.77 0.40 -2.02
CA GLY A 218 -0.65 1.34 -2.11
C GLY A 218 0.71 0.67 -1.91
N LEU A 219 1.78 1.49 -2.02
CA LEU A 219 3.16 0.98 -2.01
C LEU A 219 3.56 0.35 -0.67
N GLY A 220 3.00 0.84 0.45
CA GLY A 220 3.24 0.28 1.79
C GLY A 220 2.75 -1.15 1.96
N VAL A 221 1.78 -1.58 1.17
CA VAL A 221 1.23 -2.95 1.16
C VAL A 221 1.87 -3.79 0.06
N SER A 222 1.89 -3.25 -1.15
CA SER A 222 2.22 -4.01 -2.35
C SER A 222 3.72 -4.34 -2.48
N LEU A 223 4.62 -3.42 -2.10
CA LEU A 223 6.07 -3.68 -2.17
C LEU A 223 6.54 -4.75 -1.17
N PRO A 224 6.13 -4.75 0.11
CA PRO A 224 6.42 -5.87 1.01
C PRO A 224 5.85 -7.20 0.50
N ALA A 225 4.62 -7.21 -0.04
CA ALA A 225 4.01 -8.40 -0.60
C ALA A 225 4.79 -8.93 -1.83
N LEU A 226 5.23 -8.04 -2.72
CA LEU A 226 6.06 -8.39 -3.86
C LEU A 226 7.41 -8.99 -3.42
N ARG A 227 8.05 -8.38 -2.45
CA ARG A 227 9.32 -8.88 -1.87
C ARG A 227 9.16 -10.28 -1.27
N ASP A 228 8.04 -10.52 -0.58
CA ASP A 228 7.74 -11.83 -0.01
C ASP A 228 7.47 -12.90 -1.08
N LEU A 229 6.73 -12.56 -2.13
CA LEU A 229 6.49 -13.44 -3.28
C LEU A 229 7.81 -13.85 -3.95
N ILE A 230 8.69 -12.89 -4.23
CA ILE A 230 9.99 -13.14 -4.84
C ILE A 230 10.86 -14.03 -3.93
N ARG A 231 10.92 -13.73 -2.63
CA ARG A 231 11.67 -14.54 -1.66
C ARG A 231 11.19 -15.99 -1.64
N ARG A 232 9.87 -16.21 -1.66
CA ARG A 232 9.27 -17.57 -1.71
C ARG A 232 9.57 -18.28 -3.02
N TRP A 233 9.47 -17.58 -4.14
CA TRP A 233 9.82 -18.11 -5.45
C TRP A 233 11.30 -18.53 -5.53
N GLU A 234 12.20 -17.69 -5.04
CA GLU A 234 13.64 -18.02 -4.99
C GLU A 234 13.93 -19.21 -4.08
N ALA A 235 13.29 -19.30 -2.92
CA ALA A 235 13.43 -20.45 -2.02
C ALA A 235 12.90 -21.76 -2.64
N ALA A 236 11.94 -21.67 -3.56
CA ALA A 236 11.40 -22.82 -4.31
C ALA A 236 12.25 -23.24 -5.52
N GLY A 237 13.37 -22.55 -5.82
CA GLY A 237 14.30 -22.90 -6.90
C GLY A 237 14.31 -21.90 -8.07
N ALA A 238 13.63 -20.78 -7.99
CA ALA A 238 13.69 -19.65 -8.92
C ALA A 238 13.56 -20.03 -10.40
N THR A 239 12.52 -20.82 -10.74
CA THR A 239 12.28 -21.22 -12.12
C THR A 239 11.46 -20.15 -12.84
N GLU A 240 12.05 -19.51 -13.86
CA GLU A 240 11.36 -18.53 -14.70
C GLU A 240 10.18 -19.18 -15.42
N GLY A 241 9.02 -18.50 -15.39
CA GLY A 241 7.78 -18.97 -16.01
C GLY A 241 6.94 -19.93 -15.15
N ASP A 242 7.36 -20.29 -13.94
CA ASP A 242 6.53 -21.02 -13.00
C ASP A 242 5.40 -20.17 -12.40
N ALA A 243 4.59 -20.75 -11.51
CA ALA A 243 3.47 -20.05 -10.90
C ALA A 243 3.93 -18.88 -10.01
N GLY A 244 4.98 -19.07 -9.21
CA GLY A 244 5.52 -18.03 -8.31
C GLY A 244 6.10 -16.85 -9.09
N TRP A 245 6.84 -17.12 -10.17
CA TRP A 245 7.36 -16.08 -11.06
C TRP A 245 6.24 -15.27 -11.70
N ARG A 246 5.20 -15.94 -12.21
CA ARG A 246 4.05 -15.25 -12.84
C ARG A 246 3.27 -14.40 -11.84
N GLU A 247 3.04 -14.92 -10.63
CA GLU A 247 2.35 -14.19 -9.56
C GLU A 247 3.13 -12.93 -9.16
N ALA A 248 4.43 -13.03 -8.95
CA ALA A 248 5.29 -11.89 -8.65
C ALA A 248 5.33 -10.87 -9.80
N GLY A 249 5.40 -11.34 -11.06
CA GLY A 249 5.36 -10.50 -12.24
C GLY A 249 4.04 -9.74 -12.42
N GLN A 250 2.90 -10.40 -12.15
CA GLN A 250 1.59 -9.75 -12.18
C GLN A 250 1.49 -8.64 -11.12
N LEU A 251 1.95 -8.90 -9.89
CA LEU A 251 1.96 -7.87 -8.85
C LEU A 251 2.91 -6.72 -9.19
N ALA A 252 4.12 -7.00 -9.70
CA ALA A 252 5.06 -5.96 -10.12
C ALA A 252 4.47 -5.07 -11.24
N SER A 253 3.78 -5.68 -12.22
CA SER A 253 3.07 -4.95 -13.28
C SER A 253 1.93 -4.09 -12.73
N ALA A 254 1.15 -4.61 -11.79
CA ALA A 254 0.07 -3.87 -11.15
C ALA A 254 0.60 -2.67 -10.34
N ILE A 255 1.71 -2.85 -9.60
CA ILE A 255 2.39 -1.76 -8.88
C ILE A 255 2.84 -0.67 -9.85
N ARG A 256 3.46 -1.04 -10.98
CA ARG A 256 3.87 -0.07 -12.01
C ARG A 256 2.68 0.74 -12.54
N ALA A 257 1.59 0.06 -12.88
CA ALA A 257 0.37 0.68 -13.42
C ALA A 257 -0.28 1.65 -12.44
N GLN A 258 -0.29 1.31 -11.15
CA GLN A 258 -0.90 2.10 -10.07
C GLN A 258 0.12 2.98 -9.33
N TRP A 259 1.37 3.09 -9.83
CA TRP A 259 2.38 3.91 -9.17
C TRP A 259 1.88 5.33 -8.94
N PRO A 260 1.97 5.87 -7.72
CA PRO A 260 1.46 7.19 -7.40
C PRO A 260 2.00 8.24 -8.36
N GLN A 261 1.12 8.99 -8.99
CA GLN A 261 1.50 10.13 -9.82
C GLN A 261 2.17 11.15 -8.90
N ALA A 262 3.34 11.63 -9.31
CA ALA A 262 4.08 12.62 -8.54
C ALA A 262 3.27 13.92 -8.42
N SER A 263 2.47 14.05 -7.35
CA SER A 263 2.02 15.36 -6.90
C SER A 263 3.25 16.15 -6.42
N TRP A 264 3.16 17.48 -6.38
CA TRP A 264 4.24 18.33 -5.87
C TRP A 264 4.73 17.90 -4.46
N LEU A 265 3.83 17.39 -3.62
CA LEU A 265 4.13 16.82 -2.29
C LEU A 265 5.00 15.57 -2.35
N VAL A 266 4.80 14.72 -3.35
CA VAL A 266 5.56 13.46 -3.54
C VAL A 266 6.96 13.74 -4.09
N ARG A 267 7.15 14.83 -4.84
CA ARG A 267 8.49 15.24 -5.29
C ARG A 267 9.39 15.76 -4.16
N GLN A 268 8.81 16.20 -3.03
CA GLN A 268 9.57 16.61 -1.85
C GLN A 268 10.03 15.44 -0.98
N ALA A 269 9.22 14.39 -0.89
CA ALA A 269 9.66 13.18 -0.23
C ALA A 269 10.67 12.48 -1.14
N SER A 270 11.86 12.18 -0.61
CA SER A 270 12.69 11.12 -1.19
C SER A 270 11.78 9.92 -1.45
N SER A 271 12.04 9.14 -2.50
CA SER A 271 11.25 7.93 -2.78
C SER A 271 11.23 6.96 -1.58
N GLY A 272 12.03 7.26 -0.53
CA GLY A 272 12.22 6.43 0.65
C GLY A 272 12.74 5.03 0.30
N GLY A 273 13.35 4.89 -0.91
CA GLY A 273 13.82 3.61 -1.44
C GLY A 273 12.73 2.77 -2.10
N GLN A 274 11.50 3.25 -2.21
CA GLN A 274 10.41 2.50 -2.84
C GLN A 274 10.67 2.23 -4.33
N SER A 275 11.24 3.20 -5.04
CA SER A 275 11.67 3.01 -6.43
C SER A 275 12.76 1.96 -6.53
N ALA A 276 13.74 1.99 -5.63
CA ALA A 276 14.80 0.98 -5.56
C ALA A 276 14.23 -0.42 -5.30
N ASP A 277 13.28 -0.54 -4.39
CA ASP A 277 12.61 -1.82 -4.09
C ASP A 277 11.93 -2.42 -5.32
N LEU A 278 11.22 -1.60 -6.11
CA LEU A 278 10.56 -2.08 -7.33
C LEU A 278 11.58 -2.42 -8.44
N ILE A 279 12.60 -1.57 -8.64
CA ILE A 279 13.66 -1.85 -9.63
C ILE A 279 14.38 -3.17 -9.28
N ASP A 280 14.76 -3.37 -8.00
CA ASP A 280 15.39 -4.62 -7.56
C ASP A 280 14.48 -5.83 -7.82
N ALA A 281 13.19 -5.71 -7.49
CA ALA A 281 12.20 -6.76 -7.73
C ALA A 281 12.09 -7.13 -9.22
N LEU A 282 12.00 -6.14 -10.11
CA LEU A 282 11.94 -6.36 -11.56
C LEU A 282 13.23 -7.01 -12.08
N LEU A 283 14.39 -6.59 -11.60
CA LEU A 283 15.69 -7.20 -11.97
C LEU A 283 15.80 -8.65 -11.52
N ARG A 284 15.29 -8.99 -10.33
CA ARG A 284 15.24 -10.37 -9.82
C ARG A 284 14.29 -11.25 -10.64
N LEU A 285 13.20 -10.69 -11.13
CA LEU A 285 12.27 -11.35 -12.05
C LEU A 285 12.78 -11.41 -13.49
N ASN A 286 13.99 -10.89 -13.78
CA ASN A 286 14.58 -10.78 -15.11
C ASN A 286 13.82 -9.82 -16.07
N ASP A 287 12.98 -8.93 -15.53
CA ASP A 287 12.25 -7.90 -16.29
C ASP A 287 13.08 -6.60 -16.41
N VAL A 288 14.17 -6.67 -17.18
CA VAL A 288 15.08 -5.53 -17.36
C VAL A 288 14.43 -4.40 -18.15
N GLU A 289 13.59 -4.72 -19.12
CA GLU A 289 12.86 -3.75 -19.93
C GLU A 289 11.85 -2.97 -19.07
N GLY A 290 11.06 -3.68 -18.28
CA GLY A 290 10.12 -3.08 -17.33
C GLY A 290 10.79 -2.19 -16.29
N ALA A 291 11.98 -2.56 -15.81
CA ALA A 291 12.77 -1.75 -14.89
C ALA A 291 13.27 -0.47 -15.56
N ALA A 292 13.69 -0.54 -16.83
CA ALA A 292 14.16 0.62 -17.60
C ALA A 292 13.03 1.60 -17.92
N GLU A 293 11.86 1.08 -18.34
CA GLU A 293 10.67 1.89 -18.60
C GLU A 293 10.21 2.60 -17.32
N PHE A 294 10.07 1.85 -16.21
CA PHE A 294 9.70 2.43 -14.92
C PHE A 294 10.68 3.53 -14.48
N THR A 295 11.99 3.29 -14.62
CA THR A 295 13.01 4.27 -14.27
C THR A 295 12.90 5.54 -15.13
N THR A 296 12.68 5.39 -16.42
CA THR A 296 12.52 6.53 -17.34
C THR A 296 11.27 7.36 -17.00
N GLU A 297 10.15 6.70 -16.76
CA GLU A 297 8.87 7.38 -16.54
C GLU A 297 8.72 7.97 -15.15
N ARG A 298 9.20 7.26 -14.12
CA ARG A 298 8.88 7.55 -12.71
C ARG A 298 10.07 8.08 -11.93
N VAL A 299 11.28 7.62 -12.19
CA VAL A 299 12.47 8.09 -11.48
C VAL A 299 13.03 9.33 -12.18
N ALA A 300 13.30 9.28 -13.48
CA ALA A 300 13.79 10.43 -14.22
C ALA A 300 12.76 11.56 -14.32
N GLY A 301 11.46 11.24 -14.41
CA GLY A 301 10.38 12.22 -14.47
C GLY A 301 9.76 12.59 -13.11
N GLY A 302 10.18 11.99 -12.00
CA GLY A 302 9.51 12.08 -10.72
C GLY A 302 10.42 12.23 -9.51
N ALA A 303 10.19 11.41 -8.48
CA ALA A 303 10.98 11.38 -7.26
C ALA A 303 12.24 10.53 -7.43
N TYR A 304 13.39 11.07 -7.05
CA TYR A 304 14.69 10.42 -7.06
C TYR A 304 15.49 10.79 -5.82
N GLY A 305 16.17 9.84 -5.23
CA GLY A 305 17.04 10.04 -4.08
C GLY A 305 18.30 9.15 -4.10
N PRO A 306 19.27 9.40 -3.22
CA PRO A 306 20.49 8.60 -3.15
C PRO A 306 20.24 7.13 -2.79
N GLU A 307 19.13 6.84 -2.14
CA GLU A 307 18.65 5.48 -1.83
C GLU A 307 18.34 4.65 -3.08
N ASP A 308 18.04 5.28 -4.22
CA ASP A 308 17.76 4.60 -5.49
C ASP A 308 19.05 4.18 -6.21
N ASN A 309 20.19 4.80 -5.90
CA ASN A 309 21.45 4.62 -6.63
C ASN A 309 21.95 3.17 -6.72
N PRO A 310 21.87 2.33 -5.68
CA PRO A 310 22.26 0.94 -5.77
C PRO A 310 21.48 0.15 -6.81
N ALA A 311 20.15 0.31 -6.83
CA ALA A 311 19.26 -0.37 -7.77
C ALA A 311 19.44 0.17 -9.20
N LEU A 312 19.62 1.48 -9.37
CA LEU A 312 19.89 2.12 -10.65
C LEU A 312 21.22 1.67 -11.25
N ALA A 313 22.28 1.57 -10.46
CA ALA A 313 23.56 1.04 -10.92
C ALA A 313 23.45 -0.45 -11.30
N ALA A 314 22.67 -1.24 -10.54
CA ALA A 314 22.38 -2.62 -10.89
C ALA A 314 21.61 -2.75 -12.20
N LEU A 315 20.63 -1.88 -12.44
CA LEU A 315 19.92 -1.79 -13.74
C LEU A 315 20.88 -1.45 -14.88
N CYS A 316 21.73 -0.44 -14.71
CA CYS A 316 22.72 -0.05 -15.72
C CYS A 316 23.64 -1.20 -16.13
N ARG A 317 24.02 -2.09 -15.20
CA ARG A 317 24.82 -3.30 -15.53
C ARG A 317 24.09 -4.32 -16.40
N ARG A 318 22.75 -4.29 -16.40
CA ARG A 318 21.92 -5.22 -17.16
C ARG A 318 21.53 -4.70 -18.55
N LEU A 319 21.63 -3.40 -18.76
CA LEU A 319 21.32 -2.74 -20.03
C LEU A 319 22.50 -2.81 -21.02
N ALA A 320 22.22 -2.60 -22.30
CA ALA A 320 23.26 -2.32 -23.28
C ALA A 320 24.00 -1.02 -22.89
N PRO A 321 25.34 -0.94 -23.09
CA PRO A 321 26.14 0.16 -22.56
C PRO A 321 25.65 1.57 -22.96
N GLU A 322 25.21 1.74 -24.18
CA GLU A 322 24.69 3.02 -24.71
C GLU A 322 23.33 3.36 -24.08
N ALA A 323 22.47 2.35 -23.87
CA ALA A 323 21.18 2.52 -23.22
C ALA A 323 21.37 2.90 -21.74
N ALA A 324 22.32 2.26 -21.06
CA ALA A 324 22.68 2.58 -19.68
C ALA A 324 23.18 4.03 -19.54
N ALA A 325 24.10 4.47 -20.43
CA ALA A 325 24.58 5.85 -20.45
C ALA A 325 23.46 6.85 -20.77
N GLY A 326 22.56 6.50 -21.67
CA GLY A 326 21.39 7.32 -22.02
C GLY A 326 20.44 7.48 -20.81
N LEU A 327 20.10 6.39 -20.11
CA LEU A 327 19.25 6.41 -18.93
C LEU A 327 19.89 7.24 -17.80
N LEU A 328 21.17 7.02 -17.53
CA LEU A 328 21.93 7.82 -16.55
C LEU A 328 21.89 9.30 -16.89
N GLY A 329 22.09 9.65 -18.19
CA GLY A 329 22.00 11.03 -18.68
C GLY A 329 20.62 11.66 -18.46
N GLN A 330 19.53 10.91 -18.66
CA GLN A 330 18.16 11.38 -18.40
C GLN A 330 17.94 11.70 -16.90
N ILE A 331 18.34 10.78 -16.00
CA ILE A 331 18.24 10.99 -14.54
C ILE A 331 19.03 12.23 -14.13
N ILE A 332 20.27 12.34 -14.57
CA ILE A 332 21.14 13.48 -14.25
C ILE A 332 20.53 14.78 -14.78
N THR A 333 20.07 14.82 -16.02
CA THR A 333 19.45 16.02 -16.60
C THR A 333 18.24 16.48 -15.78
N ALA A 334 17.44 15.57 -15.30
CA ALA A 334 16.25 15.90 -14.53
C ALA A 334 16.55 16.35 -13.09
N HIS A 335 17.62 15.84 -12.47
CA HIS A 335 17.83 15.98 -11.02
C HIS A 335 19.13 16.68 -10.61
N ALA A 336 20.08 16.95 -11.52
CA ALA A 336 21.37 17.53 -11.16
C ALA A 336 21.24 18.91 -10.48
N PHE A 337 20.22 19.68 -10.82
CA PHE A 337 19.97 20.99 -10.20
C PHE A 337 19.54 20.84 -8.71
N CYS A 338 18.54 20.00 -8.45
CA CYS A 338 17.98 19.88 -7.10
C CYS A 338 18.77 18.92 -6.20
N ARG A 339 19.35 17.85 -6.78
CA ARG A 339 20.03 16.77 -6.07
C ARG A 339 21.41 16.45 -6.65
N PRO A 340 22.30 17.44 -6.70
CA PRO A 340 23.63 17.28 -7.34
C PRO A 340 24.45 16.18 -6.67
N GLY A 341 24.37 16.04 -5.35
CA GLY A 341 25.09 15.03 -4.61
C GLY A 341 24.63 13.60 -4.90
N ALA A 342 23.31 13.37 -5.02
CA ALA A 342 22.78 12.07 -5.40
C ALA A 342 23.20 11.68 -6.82
N CYS A 343 23.16 12.63 -7.77
CA CYS A 343 23.62 12.42 -9.15
C CYS A 343 25.13 12.15 -9.24
N ALA A 344 25.95 12.87 -8.44
CA ALA A 344 27.39 12.63 -8.36
C ALA A 344 27.70 11.22 -7.82
N ASN A 345 27.02 10.79 -6.78
CA ASN A 345 27.15 9.46 -6.22
C ASN A 345 26.70 8.36 -7.21
N LEU A 346 25.59 8.56 -7.94
CA LEU A 346 25.15 7.61 -8.96
C LEU A 346 26.21 7.47 -10.08
N LEU A 347 26.74 8.58 -10.57
CA LEU A 347 27.82 8.58 -11.59
C LEU A 347 29.06 7.84 -11.06
N ALA A 348 29.50 8.14 -9.84
CA ALA A 348 30.65 7.49 -9.21
C ALA A 348 30.43 5.99 -9.03
N ARG A 349 29.25 5.59 -8.60
CA ARG A 349 28.87 4.20 -8.42
C ARG A 349 28.85 3.44 -9.76
N CYS A 350 28.28 4.00 -10.81
CA CYS A 350 28.27 3.39 -12.14
C CYS A 350 29.71 3.20 -12.69
N ALA A 351 30.62 4.11 -12.39
CA ALA A 351 32.04 3.98 -12.73
C ALA A 351 32.73 2.90 -11.88
N ALA A 352 32.61 2.97 -10.55
CA ALA A 352 33.30 2.09 -9.61
C ALA A 352 32.87 0.62 -9.73
N GLU A 353 31.57 0.38 -9.96
CA GLU A 353 31.00 -0.95 -10.11
C GLU A 353 31.14 -1.50 -11.56
N GLY A 354 31.73 -0.73 -12.46
CA GLY A 354 31.86 -1.12 -13.88
C GLY A 354 30.53 -1.27 -14.60
N ALA A 355 29.49 -0.60 -14.12
CA ALA A 355 28.15 -0.67 -14.70
C ALA A 355 28.12 -0.03 -16.10
N ILE A 356 28.90 1.03 -16.30
CA ILE A 356 29.09 1.72 -17.56
C ILE A 356 30.59 1.97 -17.78
N ALA A 357 31.08 1.72 -18.99
CA ALA A 357 32.47 1.97 -19.32
C ALA A 357 32.80 3.48 -19.26
N LEU A 358 33.99 3.83 -18.72
CA LEU A 358 34.40 5.23 -18.51
C LEU A 358 34.20 6.15 -19.72
N PRO A 359 34.51 5.73 -20.97
CA PRO A 359 34.28 6.62 -22.14
C PRO A 359 32.81 7.01 -22.34
N LEU A 360 31.87 6.14 -22.00
CA LEU A 360 30.43 6.40 -22.13
C LEU A 360 29.90 7.29 -20.99
N LEU A 361 30.62 7.43 -19.90
CA LEU A 361 30.28 8.31 -18.79
C LEU A 361 30.62 9.78 -19.04
N GLN A 362 31.40 10.09 -20.09
CA GLN A 362 31.78 11.48 -20.44
C GLN A 362 30.53 12.36 -20.67
N GLY A 363 29.55 11.88 -21.44
CA GLY A 363 28.30 12.60 -21.68
C GLY A 363 27.50 12.88 -20.40
N PRO A 364 27.14 11.86 -19.61
CA PRO A 364 26.51 12.04 -18.30
C PRO A 364 27.27 12.97 -17.35
N ALA A 365 28.61 12.89 -17.31
CA ALA A 365 29.44 13.77 -16.49
C ALA A 365 29.35 15.24 -16.94
N GLN A 366 29.33 15.51 -18.26
CA GLN A 366 29.10 16.85 -18.76
C GLN A 366 27.71 17.40 -18.44
N LEU A 367 26.66 16.55 -18.54
CA LEU A 367 25.31 16.93 -18.16
C LEU A 367 25.21 17.26 -16.67
N LEU A 368 25.92 16.51 -15.81
CA LEU A 368 25.99 16.80 -14.37
C LEU A 368 26.57 18.19 -14.12
N LEU A 369 27.71 18.52 -14.74
CA LEU A 369 28.35 19.83 -14.56
C LEU A 369 27.48 20.97 -15.09
N GLN A 370 26.80 20.77 -16.23
CA GLN A 370 25.87 21.75 -16.79
C GLN A 370 24.61 21.95 -15.96
N GLY A 371 24.17 20.90 -15.26
CA GLY A 371 22.98 20.92 -14.40
C GLY A 371 23.23 21.43 -13.00
N LEU A 372 24.50 21.64 -12.58
CA LEU A 372 24.79 22.18 -11.25
C LEU A 372 24.21 23.59 -11.12
N PRO A 373 23.60 23.92 -9.97
CA PRO A 373 23.06 25.26 -9.74
C PRO A 373 24.17 26.33 -9.72
N ASP A 374 23.85 27.52 -10.19
CA ASP A 374 24.79 28.67 -10.12
C ASP A 374 24.91 29.24 -8.71
N ASP A 375 23.85 29.12 -7.91
CA ASP A 375 23.73 29.65 -6.55
C ASP A 375 23.32 28.56 -5.57
N GLY A 376 23.73 28.72 -4.30
CA GLY A 376 23.34 27.81 -3.24
C GLY A 376 21.87 27.97 -2.77
N PRO A 377 21.40 27.06 -1.89
CA PRO A 377 20.00 27.02 -1.42
C PRO A 377 19.55 28.28 -0.66
N ALA A 378 20.50 29.07 -0.16
CA ALA A 378 20.22 30.32 0.58
C ALA A 378 20.22 31.57 -0.32
N SER A 379 20.41 31.42 -1.65
CA SER A 379 20.42 32.55 -2.56
C SER A 379 19.06 33.25 -2.63
N PRO A 380 19.01 34.58 -2.71
CA PRO A 380 17.78 35.32 -2.97
C PRO A 380 17.10 34.98 -4.30
N THR A 381 17.87 34.41 -5.23
CA THR A 381 17.41 33.97 -6.54
C THR A 381 16.95 32.51 -6.54
N ALA A 382 17.11 31.79 -5.42
CA ALA A 382 16.67 30.41 -5.29
C ALA A 382 15.13 30.32 -5.46
N PRO A 383 14.61 29.25 -6.06
CA PRO A 383 13.17 29.05 -6.21
C PRO A 383 12.42 29.23 -4.89
N GLN A 384 11.26 29.90 -4.94
CA GLN A 384 10.40 30.07 -3.76
C GLN A 384 9.82 28.72 -3.27
N ASP A 385 9.68 27.77 -4.19
CA ASP A 385 9.31 26.40 -3.88
C ASP A 385 10.51 25.65 -3.28
N TYR A 386 10.41 25.31 -2.01
CA TYR A 386 11.44 24.57 -1.28
C TYR A 386 11.81 23.22 -1.93
N SER A 387 10.89 22.60 -2.67
CA SER A 387 11.13 21.35 -3.39
C SER A 387 12.08 21.47 -4.56
N GLN A 388 12.24 22.69 -5.07
CA GLN A 388 13.11 23.02 -6.21
C GLN A 388 14.44 23.64 -5.78
N ARG A 389 14.66 23.76 -4.49
CA ARG A 389 15.94 24.28 -3.99
C ARG A 389 17.04 23.24 -4.08
N PRO A 390 18.22 23.62 -4.53
CA PRO A 390 19.35 22.70 -4.60
C PRO A 390 19.80 22.28 -3.20
N GLU A 391 20.11 20.99 -3.05
CA GLU A 391 20.78 20.47 -1.87
C GLU A 391 22.28 20.83 -1.92
N PRO A 392 22.91 21.27 -0.82
CA PRO A 392 24.34 21.54 -0.81
C PRO A 392 25.11 20.23 -0.94
N LEU A 393 26.25 20.29 -1.65
CA LEU A 393 27.18 19.15 -1.74
C LEU A 393 27.97 18.99 -0.45
N THR A 394 28.00 17.80 0.11
CA THR A 394 28.88 17.47 1.23
C THR A 394 30.33 17.28 0.78
N ALA A 395 31.28 17.36 1.71
CA ALA A 395 32.69 17.11 1.41
C ALA A 395 32.94 15.74 0.74
N LEU A 396 32.21 14.71 1.20
CA LEU A 396 32.32 13.36 0.61
C LEU A 396 31.83 13.35 -0.85
N GLN A 397 30.65 13.94 -1.12
CA GLN A 397 30.09 14.03 -2.47
C GLN A 397 30.98 14.84 -3.42
N LEU A 398 31.62 15.91 -2.94
CA LEU A 398 32.62 16.65 -3.71
C LEU A 398 33.83 15.80 -4.05
N ALA A 399 34.36 15.06 -3.07
CA ALA A 399 35.50 14.16 -3.30
C ALA A 399 35.15 13.05 -4.28
N GLU A 400 33.98 12.42 -4.14
CA GLU A 400 33.47 11.42 -5.09
C GLU A 400 33.35 11.99 -6.49
N LEU A 401 32.72 13.17 -6.65
CA LEU A 401 32.56 13.85 -7.93
C LEU A 401 33.91 14.10 -8.61
N ILE A 402 34.85 14.73 -7.91
CA ILE A 402 36.18 15.04 -8.48
C ILE A 402 36.94 13.75 -8.82
N THR A 403 36.89 12.76 -7.96
CA THR A 403 37.58 11.47 -8.18
C THR A 403 37.08 10.76 -9.43
N VAL A 404 35.75 10.70 -9.61
CA VAL A 404 35.18 10.05 -10.78
C VAL A 404 35.47 10.86 -12.06
N LEU A 405 35.40 12.18 -12.00
CA LEU A 405 35.71 13.05 -13.15
C LEU A 405 37.18 12.92 -13.60
N VAL A 406 38.11 12.85 -12.65
CA VAL A 406 39.53 12.59 -13.00
C VAL A 406 39.70 11.25 -13.72
N GLY A 407 38.96 10.22 -13.29
CA GLY A 407 38.98 8.91 -13.95
C GLY A 407 38.34 8.88 -15.33
N ILE A 408 37.36 9.76 -15.58
CA ILE A 408 36.67 9.86 -16.89
C ILE A 408 37.45 10.77 -17.87
N ASP A 409 37.73 12.00 -17.45
CA ASP A 409 38.40 13.01 -18.24
C ASP A 409 38.99 14.10 -17.33
N ALA A 410 40.31 14.27 -17.37
CA ALA A 410 41.00 15.26 -16.54
C ALA A 410 40.56 16.70 -16.84
N ALA A 411 40.20 17.02 -18.10
CA ALA A 411 39.70 18.34 -18.46
C ALA A 411 38.34 18.65 -17.85
N LEU A 412 37.46 17.65 -17.72
CA LEU A 412 36.18 17.79 -16.99
C LEU A 412 36.41 18.00 -15.47
N ALA A 413 37.40 17.30 -14.90
CA ALA A 413 37.75 17.50 -13.51
C ALA A 413 38.25 18.93 -13.24
N ASP A 414 39.13 19.48 -14.10
CA ASP A 414 39.63 20.86 -14.01
C ASP A 414 38.49 21.90 -14.16
N GLN A 415 37.54 21.63 -15.05
CA GLN A 415 36.33 22.46 -15.22
C GLN A 415 35.45 22.42 -13.93
N ALA A 416 35.23 21.24 -13.38
CA ALA A 416 34.45 21.08 -12.14
C ALA A 416 35.10 21.81 -10.96
N VAL A 417 36.42 21.64 -10.77
CA VAL A 417 37.15 22.35 -9.72
C VAL A 417 37.01 23.86 -9.87
N SER A 418 37.23 24.37 -11.11
CA SER A 418 37.10 25.79 -11.38
C SER A 418 35.70 26.33 -11.14
N PHE A 419 34.67 25.56 -11.51
CA PHE A 419 33.27 25.90 -11.31
C PHE A 419 32.93 25.94 -9.80
N LEU A 420 33.32 24.94 -9.04
CA LEU A 420 33.04 24.82 -7.61
C LEU A 420 33.78 25.87 -6.79
N LEU A 421 35.06 26.15 -7.11
CA LEU A 421 35.82 27.21 -6.42
C LEU A 421 35.19 28.59 -6.59
N ALA A 422 34.54 28.84 -7.72
CA ALA A 422 33.83 30.10 -7.96
C ALA A 422 32.47 30.19 -7.21
N ARG A 423 31.97 29.10 -6.63
CA ARG A 423 30.61 29.00 -6.08
C ARG A 423 30.61 28.30 -4.68
N PRO A 424 31.20 28.93 -3.65
CA PRO A 424 31.28 28.32 -2.33
C PRO A 424 29.92 28.07 -1.66
N ALA A 425 28.84 28.68 -2.17
CA ALA A 425 27.49 28.45 -1.65
C ALA A 425 26.87 27.10 -2.07
N LEU A 426 27.50 26.37 -3.01
CA LEU A 426 27.03 25.06 -3.45
C LEU A 426 27.40 23.91 -2.54
N TYR A 427 28.30 24.12 -1.59
CA TYR A 427 28.75 23.08 -0.68
C TYR A 427 28.65 23.52 0.77
N ASP A 428 28.43 22.54 1.62
CA ASP A 428 28.36 22.76 3.06
C ASP A 428 29.79 22.92 3.62
N MET A 429 30.14 24.18 3.95
CA MET A 429 31.45 24.53 4.50
C MET A 429 31.69 23.87 5.87
N ASP A 430 30.64 23.64 6.65
CA ASP A 430 30.77 23.01 7.97
C ASP A 430 31.17 21.55 7.86
N SER A 431 30.72 20.85 6.80
CA SER A 431 31.12 19.48 6.52
C SER A 431 32.60 19.33 6.06
N LEU A 432 33.21 20.41 5.56
CA LEU A 432 34.61 20.43 5.14
C LEU A 432 35.60 20.60 6.30
N LEU A 433 35.11 21.07 7.46
CA LEU A 433 35.94 21.38 8.64
C LEU A 433 36.03 20.26 9.67
N VAL A 434 35.37 19.14 9.43
CA VAL A 434 35.47 17.94 10.29
C VAL A 434 36.61 17.09 9.76
N PRO A 435 37.66 16.83 10.56
CA PRO A 435 38.82 16.04 10.16
C PRO A 435 38.52 14.53 9.98
#